data_047dc54ea3081110c4573b26a1bf8050
#
_entry.id   047dc54ea3081110c4573b26a1bf8050
#
_cell.length_a   1.000
_cell.length_b   1.000
_cell.length_c   1.000
_cell.angle_alpha   90.00
_cell.angle_beta   90.00
_cell.angle_gamma   90.00
#
_symmetry.space_group_name_H-M   'P 1'
#
loop_
_entity.id
_entity.type
_entity.pdbx_description
1 polymer ?
#
loop_
_entity_poly.entity_id
_entity_poly.type
_entity_poly.pdbx_seq_one_letter_code
_entity_poly.pdbx_strand_id
1 'polypeptide(L)'
;MKTRDRILECSLLLFNEQGEPNVSTLEIANELGISPGNLYYHFHGKEPLVMALFERFQAELAPLLDPPEEVRLGAEDYCLFLHLIVERLAHYR
;
A
#
# COMPACT_ATOMS: atom_id res chain seq x y z
N MET A 1 -8.83 11.91 11.20
CA MET A 1 -8.14 11.23 10.09
C MET A 1 -8.82 11.57 8.78
N LYS A 2 -8.03 11.89 7.78
CA LYS A 2 -8.58 12.26 6.47
C LYS A 2 -9.13 11.03 5.75
N THR A 3 -10.10 11.25 4.89
CA THR A 3 -10.74 10.15 4.14
C THR A 3 -9.70 9.36 3.34
N ARG A 4 -8.73 10.05 2.74
CA ARG A 4 -7.67 9.37 1.99
C ARG A 4 -6.91 8.37 2.87
N ASP A 5 -6.58 8.76 4.09
CA ASP A 5 -5.87 7.89 5.01
C ASP A 5 -6.73 6.73 5.47
N ARG A 6 -8.02 6.95 5.67
CA ARG A 6 -8.96 5.89 6.02
C ARG A 6 -9.06 4.86 4.92
N ILE A 7 -9.07 5.32 3.66
CA ILE A 7 -9.10 4.41 2.52
C ILE A 7 -7.85 3.54 2.51
N LEU A 8 -6.69 4.16 2.72
CA LEU A 8 -5.44 3.42 2.72
C LEU A 8 -5.38 2.38 3.83
N GLU A 9 -5.79 2.74 5.03
CA GLU A 9 -5.77 1.80 6.15
C GLU A 9 -6.76 0.66 5.97
N CYS A 10 -7.97 0.96 5.50
CA CYS A 10 -8.97 -0.06 5.23
C CYS A 10 -8.48 -1.01 4.15
N SER A 11 -7.89 -0.45 3.08
CA SER A 11 -7.36 -1.26 1.99
C SER A 11 -6.27 -2.20 2.48
N LEU A 12 -5.38 -1.70 3.31
CA LEU A 12 -4.31 -2.52 3.85
C LEU A 12 -4.85 -3.68 4.67
N LEU A 13 -5.84 -3.43 5.50
CA LEU A 13 -6.47 -4.48 6.31
C LEU A 13 -7.13 -5.54 5.44
N LEU A 14 -7.89 -5.12 4.43
CA LEU A 14 -8.55 -6.06 3.54
C LEU A 14 -7.55 -6.85 2.69
N PHE A 15 -6.51 -6.18 2.22
CA PHE A 15 -5.47 -6.87 1.46
C PHE A 15 -4.76 -7.92 2.31
N ASN A 16 -4.54 -7.62 3.58
CA ASN A 16 -3.92 -8.58 4.48
C ASN A 16 -4.83 -9.75 4.81
N GLU A 17 -6.13 -9.51 4.90
CA GLU A 17 -7.07 -10.56 5.22
C GLU A 17 -7.40 -11.48 4.05
N GLN A 18 -7.59 -10.90 2.86
CA GLN A 18 -8.11 -11.62 1.71
C GLN A 18 -7.12 -11.77 0.57
N GLY A 19 -6.01 -11.04 0.61
CA GLY A 19 -5.08 -10.97 -0.50
C GLY A 19 -5.48 -9.87 -1.49
N GLU A 20 -4.48 -9.15 -1.99
CA GLU A 20 -4.72 -7.99 -2.85
C GLU A 20 -5.54 -8.34 -4.09
N PRO A 21 -5.27 -9.45 -4.80
CA PRO A 21 -6.04 -9.75 -6.02
C PRO A 21 -7.52 -9.98 -5.77
N ASN A 22 -7.90 -10.32 -4.54
CA ASN A 22 -9.28 -10.66 -4.21
C ASN A 22 -10.09 -9.49 -3.70
N VAL A 23 -9.49 -8.32 -3.55
CA VAL A 23 -10.17 -7.15 -3.00
C VAL A 23 -10.38 -6.13 -4.11
N SER A 24 -11.62 -5.67 -4.26
CA SER A 24 -11.97 -4.64 -5.23
C SER A 24 -12.13 -3.28 -4.54
N THR A 25 -12.10 -2.21 -5.33
CA THR A 25 -12.34 -0.87 -4.79
C THR A 25 -13.76 -0.73 -4.28
N LEU A 26 -14.70 -1.43 -4.90
CA LEU A 26 -16.09 -1.42 -4.44
C LEU A 26 -16.19 -1.98 -3.03
N GLU A 27 -15.49 -3.08 -2.76
CA GLU A 27 -15.49 -3.68 -1.44
C GLU A 27 -14.90 -2.74 -0.40
N ILE A 28 -13.84 -2.04 -0.76
CA ILE A 28 -13.22 -1.07 0.13
C ILE A 28 -14.20 0.07 0.45
N ALA A 29 -14.87 0.59 -0.57
CA ALA A 29 -15.85 1.65 -0.38
C ALA A 29 -16.99 1.19 0.52
N ASN A 30 -17.49 -0.01 0.30
CA ASN A 30 -18.57 -0.57 1.12
C ASN A 30 -18.13 -0.71 2.58
N GLU A 31 -16.94 -1.18 2.82
CA GLU A 31 -16.42 -1.37 4.17
C GLU A 31 -16.32 -0.04 4.92
N LEU A 32 -15.96 1.01 4.21
CA LEU A 32 -15.86 2.34 4.80
C LEU A 32 -17.17 3.10 4.88
N GLY A 33 -18.20 2.62 4.20
CA GLY A 33 -19.47 3.32 4.16
C GLY A 33 -19.44 4.56 3.29
N ILE A 34 -18.57 4.60 2.29
CA ILE A 34 -18.50 5.70 1.33
C ILE A 34 -18.92 5.21 -0.04
N SER A 35 -19.28 6.14 -0.91
CA SER A 35 -19.68 5.77 -2.26
C SER A 35 -18.46 5.39 -3.10
N PRO A 36 -18.63 4.51 -4.10
CA PRO A 36 -17.54 4.21 -5.03
C PRO A 36 -17.00 5.45 -5.73
N GLY A 37 -17.86 6.43 -6.00
CA GLY A 37 -17.43 7.69 -6.61
C GLY A 37 -16.53 8.50 -5.69
N ASN A 38 -16.83 8.49 -4.39
CA ASN A 38 -16.01 9.17 -3.41
C ASN A 38 -14.63 8.53 -3.36
N LEU A 39 -14.56 7.21 -3.34
CA LEU A 39 -13.29 6.51 -3.35
C LEU A 39 -12.52 6.83 -4.63
N TYR A 40 -13.18 6.82 -5.77
CA TYR A 40 -12.57 7.11 -7.06
C TYR A 40 -12.00 8.52 -7.11
N TYR A 41 -12.66 9.45 -6.43
CA TYR A 41 -12.16 10.82 -6.33
C TYR A 41 -10.75 10.86 -5.71
N HIS A 42 -10.52 10.03 -4.70
CA HIS A 42 -9.22 10.00 -4.02
C HIS A 42 -8.21 9.11 -4.76
N PHE A 43 -8.66 8.01 -5.31
CA PHE A 43 -7.80 7.04 -6.00
C PHE A 43 -8.52 6.55 -7.25
N HIS A 44 -7.97 6.86 -8.40
CA HIS A 44 -8.59 6.57 -9.69
C HIS A 44 -8.43 5.10 -10.08
N GLY A 45 -8.81 4.19 -9.20
CA GLY A 45 -8.73 2.77 -9.43
C GLY A 45 -7.84 2.09 -8.40
N LYS A 46 -7.67 0.79 -8.56
CA LYS A 46 -6.92 -0.01 -7.61
C LYS A 46 -5.42 0.22 -7.71
N GLU A 47 -4.90 0.40 -8.92
CA GLU A 47 -3.46 0.59 -9.10
C GLU A 47 -2.91 1.81 -8.38
N PRO A 48 -3.51 3.01 -8.52
CA PRO A 48 -3.04 4.15 -7.74
C PRO A 48 -3.13 3.93 -6.25
N LEU A 49 -4.16 3.19 -5.81
CA LEU A 49 -4.34 2.87 -4.40
C LEU A 49 -3.19 1.99 -3.90
N VAL A 50 -2.86 0.95 -4.64
CA VAL A 50 -1.76 0.05 -4.28
C VAL A 50 -0.43 0.80 -4.28
N MET A 51 -0.23 1.67 -5.27
CA MET A 51 0.99 2.48 -5.33
C MET A 51 1.11 3.41 -4.13
N ALA A 52 -0.01 4.01 -3.70
CA ALA A 52 0.00 4.88 -2.53
C ALA A 52 0.34 4.10 -1.26
N LEU A 53 -0.17 2.89 -1.13
CA LEU A 53 0.18 2.01 -0.01
C LEU A 53 1.66 1.65 -0.03
N PHE A 54 2.19 1.35 -1.19
CA PHE A 54 3.60 1.03 -1.35
C PHE A 54 4.48 2.22 -0.94
N GLU A 55 4.12 3.42 -1.39
CA GLU A 55 4.87 4.63 -1.03
C GLU A 55 4.83 4.88 0.47
N ARG A 56 3.67 4.69 1.09
CA ARG A 56 3.52 4.85 2.52
C ARG A 56 4.39 3.86 3.29
N PHE A 57 4.37 2.61 2.85
CA PHE A 57 5.18 1.56 3.46
C PHE A 57 6.66 1.87 3.32
N GLN A 58 7.06 2.34 2.14
CA GLN A 58 8.44 2.72 1.88
C GLN A 58 8.88 3.87 2.80
N ALA A 59 8.02 4.87 2.97
CA ALA A 59 8.33 5.99 3.83
C ALA A 59 8.50 5.57 5.29
N GLU A 60 7.68 4.62 5.74
CA GLU A 60 7.78 4.12 7.11
C GLU A 60 9.02 3.27 7.34
N LEU A 61 9.45 2.52 6.34
CA LEU A 61 10.61 1.65 6.45
C LEU A 61 11.92 2.34 6.17
N ALA A 62 11.90 3.43 5.41
CA ALA A 62 13.14 4.10 5.02
C ALA A 62 14.04 4.45 6.21
N PRO A 63 13.53 5.00 7.32
CA PRO A 63 14.39 5.29 8.46
C PRO A 63 14.98 4.05 9.11
N LEU A 64 14.28 2.91 9.04
CA LEU A 64 14.72 1.66 9.65
C LEU A 64 15.72 0.92 8.76
N LEU A 65 15.61 1.10 7.45
CA LEU A 65 16.43 0.42 6.47
C LEU A 65 17.50 1.32 5.86
N ASP A 66 17.67 2.51 6.42
CA ASP A 66 18.62 3.49 5.89
C ASP A 66 20.03 2.93 5.99
N PRO A 67 20.63 2.47 4.89
CA PRO A 67 21.98 1.90 4.95
C PRO A 67 23.03 3.00 5.07
N PRO A 68 24.21 2.67 5.59
CA PRO A 68 25.33 3.60 5.54
C PRO A 68 25.60 4.04 4.12
N GLU A 69 26.13 5.23 3.96
CA GLU A 69 26.38 5.78 2.63
C GLU A 69 27.24 4.86 1.76
N GLU A 70 28.21 4.20 2.36
CA GLU A 70 29.10 3.31 1.64
C GLU A 70 28.41 2.05 1.13
N VAL A 71 27.23 1.75 1.63
CA VAL A 71 26.47 0.57 1.22
C VAL A 71 25.21 0.98 0.46
N ARG A 72 25.23 2.16 -0.11
CA ARG A 72 24.07 2.68 -0.82
C ARG A 72 23.82 1.87 -2.08
N LEU A 73 22.68 1.24 -2.11
CA LEU A 73 22.21 0.54 -3.30
C LEU A 73 21.62 1.55 -4.28
N GLY A 74 21.60 1.21 -5.55
CA GLY A 74 20.91 2.02 -6.52
C GLY A 74 19.43 2.09 -6.22
N ALA A 75 18.75 3.14 -6.70
CA ALA A 75 17.33 3.32 -6.44
C ALA A 75 16.52 2.12 -6.93
N GLU A 76 16.90 1.52 -8.05
CA GLU A 76 16.20 0.37 -8.59
C GLU A 76 16.33 -0.84 -7.67
N ASP A 77 17.52 -1.06 -7.14
CA ASP A 77 17.75 -2.18 -6.23
C ASP A 77 16.98 -2.00 -4.93
N TYR A 78 16.91 -0.76 -4.45
CA TYR A 78 16.19 -0.47 -3.24
C TYR A 78 14.68 -0.71 -3.41
N CYS A 79 14.13 -0.27 -4.53
CA CYS A 79 12.72 -0.50 -4.83
C CYS A 79 12.40 -1.97 -4.96
N LEU A 80 13.29 -2.73 -5.61
CA LEU A 80 13.11 -4.16 -5.76
C LEU A 80 13.14 -4.85 -4.41
N PHE A 81 14.07 -4.46 -3.55
CA PHE A 81 14.18 -5.02 -2.21
C PHE A 81 12.90 -4.79 -1.41
N LEU A 82 12.37 -3.57 -1.44
CA LEU A 82 11.13 -3.26 -0.75
C LEU A 82 9.94 -4.02 -1.33
N HIS A 83 9.91 -4.18 -2.63
CA HIS A 83 8.86 -4.92 -3.30
C HIS A 83 8.84 -6.38 -2.83
N LEU A 84 10.01 -6.99 -2.71
CA LEU A 84 10.12 -8.36 -2.22
C LEU A 84 9.66 -8.48 -0.78
N ILE A 85 9.97 -7.49 0.05
CA ILE A 85 9.51 -7.48 1.44
C ILE A 85 7.98 -7.42 1.49
N VAL A 86 7.39 -6.53 0.69
CA VAL A 86 5.94 -6.39 0.66
C VAL A 86 5.27 -7.69 0.21
N GLU A 87 5.80 -8.32 -0.83
CA GLU A 87 5.28 -9.58 -1.30
C GLU A 87 5.36 -10.66 -0.23
N ARG A 88 6.47 -10.70 0.48
CA ARG A 88 6.66 -11.70 1.52
C ARG A 88 5.69 -11.49 2.65
N LEU A 89 5.46 -10.26 3.06
CA LEU A 89 4.47 -9.96 4.09
C LEU A 89 3.07 -10.35 3.65
N ALA A 90 2.75 -10.14 2.40
CA ALA A 90 1.45 -10.53 1.86
C ALA A 90 1.25 -12.04 1.87
N HIS A 91 2.32 -12.81 1.77
CA HIS A 91 2.26 -14.27 1.80
C HIS A 91 2.14 -14.83 3.21
N TYR A 92 2.49 -14.06 4.20
CA TYR A 92 2.60 -14.55 5.59
C TYR A 92 1.38 -14.27 6.42
N ARG A 93 0.25 -14.40 5.89
CA ARG A 93 -0.93 -14.18 6.69
C ARG A 93 -1.50 -15.43 7.28
#